data_df82c5f8382c5b08ac33aab929608e2f
#
_entry.id   df82c5f8382c5b08ac33aab929608e2f
#
_cell.length_a   1.000
_cell.length_b   1.000
_cell.length_c   1.000
_cell.angle_alpha   90.00
_cell.angle_beta   90.00
_cell.angle_gamma   90.00
#
_symmetry.space_group_name_H-M   'P 1'
#
loop_
_entity.id
_entity.type
_entity.pdbx_description
1 polymer ?
#
loop_
_entity_poly.entity_id
_entity_poly.type
_entity_poly.pdbx_seq_one_letter_code
_entity_poly.pdbx_strand_id
1 'polypeptide(L)'
;LAELIGHYRATPEAAAQRYHKKTIRIRGEVSRFDVKTFRRAYDVFLVSPDPAVRVVCEFSYADDNNTSSIYTAKRGSELVRSLTRGSTFPILAIGDQVTIRGKCVGFEHGEIVLSGCELRR
;
A
#
# COMPACT_ATOMS: atom_id res chain seq x y z
N LEU A 1 11.71 -0.90 5.72
CA LEU A 1 10.76 0.16 6.07
C LEU A 1 11.28 1.11 7.13
N ALA A 2 11.87 0.58 8.20
CA ALA A 2 12.46 1.41 9.26
C ALA A 2 13.55 2.34 8.72
N GLU A 3 14.38 1.85 7.82
CA GLU A 3 15.42 2.62 7.17
C GLU A 3 14.86 3.78 6.35
N LEU A 4 13.81 3.52 5.56
CA LEU A 4 13.13 4.54 4.77
C LEU A 4 12.56 5.64 5.67
N ILE A 5 11.84 5.27 6.72
CA ILE A 5 11.26 6.22 7.67
C ILE A 5 12.36 7.01 8.37
N GLY A 6 13.41 6.34 8.81
CA GLY A 6 14.55 6.97 9.47
C GLY A 6 15.20 8.03 8.60
N HIS A 7 15.40 7.76 7.32
CA HIS A 7 15.96 8.74 6.38
C HIS A 7 15.10 9.99 6.26
N TYR A 8 13.77 9.82 6.08
CA TYR A 8 12.85 10.96 5.94
C TYR A 8 12.75 11.79 7.23
N ARG A 9 12.84 11.13 8.39
CA ARG A 9 12.77 11.83 9.67
C ARG A 9 14.06 12.59 9.99
N ALA A 10 15.21 12.00 9.71
CA ALA A 10 16.52 12.56 10.07
C ALA A 10 17.01 13.60 9.05
N THR A 11 16.87 13.30 7.76
CA THR A 11 17.39 14.12 6.66
C THR A 11 16.39 14.18 5.51
N PRO A 12 15.27 14.95 5.67
CA PRO A 12 14.18 14.96 4.67
C PRO A 12 14.63 15.29 3.26
N GLU A 13 15.51 16.26 3.10
CA GLU A 13 15.99 16.67 1.77
C GLU A 13 16.83 15.60 1.09
N ALA A 14 17.75 14.98 1.83
CA ALA A 14 18.56 13.89 1.31
C ALA A 14 17.70 12.66 0.99
N ALA A 15 16.70 12.36 1.83
CA ALA A 15 15.77 11.28 1.59
C ALA A 15 14.94 11.53 0.33
N ALA A 16 14.45 12.77 0.13
CA ALA A 16 13.71 13.12 -1.07
C ALA A 16 14.57 12.91 -2.32
N GLN A 17 15.83 13.30 -2.31
CA GLN A 17 16.73 13.07 -3.44
C GLN A 17 16.95 11.58 -3.71
N ARG A 18 17.01 10.77 -2.66
CA ARG A 18 17.27 9.34 -2.78
C ARG A 18 16.05 8.56 -3.24
N TYR A 19 14.87 8.91 -2.75
CA TYR A 19 13.66 8.09 -2.92
C TYR A 19 12.58 8.69 -3.82
N HIS A 20 12.49 10.01 -3.91
CA HIS A 20 11.38 10.67 -4.61
C HIS A 20 11.30 10.26 -6.08
N LYS A 21 10.11 9.84 -6.50
CA LYS A 21 9.80 9.35 -7.86
C LYS A 21 10.57 8.08 -8.26
N LYS A 22 11.27 7.45 -7.33
CA LYS A 22 11.96 6.19 -7.62
C LYS A 22 11.11 5.01 -7.21
N THR A 23 11.21 3.94 -7.99
CA THR A 23 10.58 2.68 -7.65
C THR A 23 11.39 2.00 -6.55
N ILE A 24 10.74 1.72 -5.44
CA ILE A 24 11.36 1.07 -4.30
C ILE A 24 10.55 -0.16 -3.89
N ARG A 25 11.19 -1.01 -3.12
CA ARG A 25 10.58 -2.21 -2.57
C ARG A 25 10.65 -2.12 -1.06
N ILE A 26 9.50 -2.26 -0.40
CA ILE A 26 9.42 -2.26 1.05
C ILE A 26 8.74 -3.53 1.56
N ARG A 27 9.10 -3.92 2.76
CA ARG A 27 8.49 -5.08 3.42
C ARG A 27 7.88 -4.61 4.74
N GLY A 28 6.69 -5.12 5.03
CA GLY A 28 6.01 -4.78 6.26
C GLY A 28 4.79 -5.63 6.52
N GLU A 29 4.16 -5.34 7.65
CA GLU A 29 2.94 -6.02 8.08
C GLU A 29 1.72 -5.17 7.71
N VAL A 30 0.70 -5.80 7.16
CA VAL A 30 -0.54 -5.12 6.80
C VAL A 30 -1.29 -4.70 8.06
N SER A 31 -1.62 -3.41 8.19
CA SER A 31 -2.35 -2.88 9.34
C SER A 31 -3.82 -2.61 9.04
N ARG A 32 -4.15 -2.12 7.85
CA ARG A 32 -5.54 -1.89 7.45
C ARG A 32 -5.65 -1.63 5.95
N PHE A 33 -6.89 -1.57 5.47
CA PHE A 33 -7.23 -1.29 4.08
C PHE A 33 -8.18 -0.10 3.98
N ASP A 34 -8.11 0.60 2.85
CA ASP A 34 -9.07 1.64 2.49
C ASP A 34 -9.44 1.48 1.02
N VAL A 35 -10.63 0.95 0.75
CA VAL A 35 -11.12 0.74 -0.61
C VAL A 35 -11.85 2.00 -1.07
N LYS A 36 -11.47 2.53 -2.23
CA LYS A 36 -12.06 3.75 -2.76
C LYS A 36 -13.44 3.48 -3.35
N THR A 37 -14.42 4.31 -2.99
CA THR A 37 -15.82 4.10 -3.39
C THR A 37 -16.06 4.40 -4.88
N PHE A 38 -15.43 5.45 -5.39
CA PHE A 38 -15.71 5.95 -6.75
C PHE A 38 -14.55 5.72 -7.72
N ARG A 39 -13.54 4.98 -7.32
CA ARG A 39 -12.38 4.65 -8.16
C ARG A 39 -12.06 3.18 -8.01
N ARG A 40 -11.52 2.61 -9.07
CA ARG A 40 -11.01 1.23 -9.06
C ARG A 40 -9.61 1.23 -8.45
N ALA A 41 -9.56 1.49 -7.15
CA ALA A 41 -8.31 1.65 -6.41
C ALA A 41 -8.53 1.34 -4.93
N TYR A 42 -7.45 1.02 -4.24
CA TYR A 42 -7.45 0.80 -2.80
C TYR A 42 -6.08 1.11 -2.21
N ASP A 43 -6.07 1.45 -0.94
CA ASP A 43 -4.85 1.68 -0.19
C ASP A 43 -4.60 0.55 0.80
N VAL A 44 -3.35 0.15 0.94
CA VAL A 44 -2.89 -0.78 1.97
C VAL A 44 -1.98 0.00 2.90
N PHE A 45 -2.33 0.01 4.19
CA PHE A 45 -1.51 0.65 5.21
C PHE A 45 -0.64 -0.41 5.89
N LEU A 46 0.64 -0.10 6.06
CA LEU A 46 1.58 -0.98 6.75
C LEU A 46 1.79 -0.49 8.18
N VAL A 47 2.02 -1.44 9.09
CA VAL A 47 2.42 -1.10 10.45
C VAL A 47 3.72 -0.31 10.38
N SER A 48 3.71 0.88 10.99
CA SER A 48 4.88 1.75 10.99
C SER A 48 5.67 1.57 12.28
N PRO A 49 7.00 1.46 12.20
CA PRO A 49 7.84 1.45 13.40
C PRO A 49 7.87 2.81 14.13
N ASP A 50 7.41 3.87 13.46
CA ASP A 50 7.28 5.21 14.05
C ASP A 50 5.80 5.58 14.08
N PRO A 51 5.18 5.71 15.28
CA PRO A 51 3.74 6.00 15.38
C PRO A 51 3.35 7.38 14.84
N ALA A 52 4.32 8.29 14.65
CA ALA A 52 4.07 9.59 14.05
C ALA A 52 4.01 9.56 12.51
N VAL A 53 4.33 8.43 11.90
CA VAL A 53 4.42 8.27 10.45
C VAL A 53 3.48 7.16 10.02
N ARG A 54 2.61 7.46 9.04
CA ARG A 54 1.81 6.43 8.36
C ARG A 54 2.46 6.04 7.05
N VAL A 55 2.33 4.78 6.69
CA VAL A 55 2.86 4.24 5.43
C VAL A 55 1.68 3.77 4.61
N VAL A 56 1.47 4.40 3.46
CA VAL A 56 0.32 4.18 2.58
C VAL A 56 0.81 3.67 1.23
N CYS A 57 0.29 2.53 0.81
CA CYS A 57 0.61 1.92 -0.48
C CYS A 57 -0.64 1.96 -1.35
N GLU A 58 -0.59 2.71 -2.44
CA GLU A 58 -1.71 2.93 -3.35
C GLU A 58 -1.70 1.92 -4.49
N PHE A 59 -2.78 1.15 -4.60
CA PHE A 59 -2.98 0.16 -5.64
C PHE A 59 -4.13 0.57 -6.55
N SER A 60 -4.00 0.27 -7.85
CA SER A 60 -5.07 0.49 -8.82
C SER A 60 -5.37 -0.81 -9.55
N TYR A 61 -6.66 -1.05 -9.81
CA TYR A 61 -7.10 -2.15 -10.68
C TYR A 61 -7.95 -1.62 -11.85
N ALA A 62 -7.73 -0.34 -12.22
CA ALA A 62 -8.46 0.32 -13.30
C ALA A 62 -8.31 -0.39 -14.64
N ASP A 63 -7.12 -0.96 -14.90
CA ASP A 63 -6.80 -1.63 -16.16
C ASP A 63 -6.98 -3.16 -16.09
N ASP A 64 -7.48 -3.68 -14.98
CA ASP A 64 -7.69 -5.13 -14.80
C ASP A 64 -9.12 -5.50 -15.18
N ASN A 65 -9.28 -5.97 -16.41
CA ASN A 65 -10.57 -6.36 -16.96
C ASN A 65 -11.12 -7.66 -16.36
N ASN A 66 -10.30 -8.43 -15.65
CA ASN A 66 -10.72 -9.69 -15.02
C ASN A 66 -11.27 -9.49 -13.62
N THR A 67 -11.08 -8.31 -13.04
CA THR A 67 -11.57 -7.97 -11.71
C THR A 67 -12.84 -7.13 -11.83
N SER A 68 -13.94 -7.60 -11.25
CA SER A 68 -15.18 -6.82 -11.17
C SER A 68 -15.14 -5.84 -10.01
N SER A 69 -14.65 -6.27 -8.87
CA SER A 69 -14.55 -5.41 -7.68
C SER A 69 -13.50 -5.92 -6.70
N ILE A 70 -13.05 -5.01 -5.84
CA ILE A 70 -12.23 -5.34 -4.67
C ILE A 70 -12.93 -4.71 -3.47
N TYR A 71 -13.10 -5.46 -2.41
CA TYR A 71 -13.83 -5.02 -1.22
C TYR A 71 -13.23 -5.66 0.03
N THR A 72 -13.63 -5.15 1.19
CA THR A 72 -13.20 -5.73 2.47
C THR A 72 -14.27 -6.67 3.01
N ALA A 73 -13.81 -7.72 3.69
CA ALA A 73 -14.65 -8.72 4.33
C ALA A 73 -14.18 -8.96 5.76
N LYS A 74 -14.92 -9.76 6.51
CA LYS A 74 -14.57 -10.12 7.89
C LYS A 74 -14.29 -8.89 8.77
N ARG A 75 -15.23 -7.94 8.74
CA ARG A 75 -15.14 -6.67 9.50
C ARG A 75 -13.92 -5.83 9.12
N GLY A 76 -13.55 -5.84 7.83
CA GLY A 76 -12.42 -5.06 7.32
C GLY A 76 -11.07 -5.72 7.47
N SER A 77 -11.00 -6.94 8.00
CA SER A 77 -9.73 -7.62 8.23
C SER A 77 -9.17 -8.34 7.00
N GLU A 78 -9.97 -8.48 5.96
CA GLU A 78 -9.58 -9.20 4.75
C GLU A 78 -9.93 -8.40 3.51
N LEU A 79 -9.01 -8.33 2.56
CA LEU A 79 -9.22 -7.71 1.26
C LEU A 79 -9.51 -8.81 0.25
N VAL A 80 -10.65 -8.70 -0.45
CA VAL A 80 -11.17 -9.75 -1.35
C VAL A 80 -11.29 -9.21 -2.77
N ARG A 81 -10.88 -10.02 -3.73
CA ARG A 81 -11.03 -9.76 -5.16
C ARG A 81 -12.17 -10.61 -5.71
N SER A 82 -13.08 -9.96 -6.42
CA SER A 82 -14.16 -10.62 -7.16
C SER A 82 -13.84 -10.57 -8.66
N LEU A 83 -13.84 -11.73 -9.30
CA LEU A 83 -13.59 -11.82 -10.74
C LEU A 83 -14.90 -11.59 -11.52
N THR A 84 -14.76 -11.10 -12.75
CA THR A 84 -15.91 -10.89 -13.64
C THR A 84 -16.72 -12.17 -13.88
N ARG A 85 -16.08 -13.33 -13.81
CA ARG A 85 -16.73 -14.64 -13.94
C ARG A 85 -17.39 -15.15 -12.65
N GLY A 86 -17.36 -14.34 -11.57
CA GLY A 86 -18.10 -14.65 -10.34
C GLY A 86 -17.30 -15.28 -9.21
N SER A 87 -16.10 -15.77 -9.46
CA SER A 87 -15.24 -16.32 -8.39
C SER A 87 -14.68 -15.22 -7.51
N THR A 88 -14.53 -15.50 -6.22
CA THR A 88 -13.91 -14.57 -5.26
C THR A 88 -12.76 -15.25 -4.54
N PHE A 89 -11.75 -14.48 -4.17
CA PHE A 89 -10.65 -15.00 -3.35
C PHE A 89 -9.96 -13.88 -2.58
N PRO A 90 -9.40 -14.19 -1.39
CA PRO A 90 -8.71 -13.19 -0.60
C PRO A 90 -7.38 -12.82 -1.24
N ILE A 91 -7.04 -11.52 -1.19
CA ILE A 91 -5.75 -11.01 -1.63
C ILE A 91 -4.80 -10.88 -0.44
N LEU A 92 -5.27 -10.23 0.62
CA LEU A 92 -4.50 -9.89 1.81
C LEU A 92 -5.40 -9.93 3.03
N ALA A 93 -4.78 -10.13 4.20
CA ALA A 93 -5.42 -9.98 5.49
C ALA A 93 -4.57 -9.09 6.39
N ILE A 94 -5.21 -8.43 7.36
CA ILE A 94 -4.50 -7.69 8.40
C ILE A 94 -3.57 -8.66 9.13
N GLY A 95 -2.31 -8.25 9.34
CA GLY A 95 -1.29 -9.09 9.95
C GLY A 95 -0.38 -9.81 8.96
N ASP A 96 -0.75 -9.84 7.67
CA ASP A 96 0.10 -10.47 6.65
C ASP A 96 1.42 -9.72 6.51
N GLN A 97 2.51 -10.47 6.37
CA GLN A 97 3.80 -9.93 6.00
C GLN A 97 3.88 -9.88 4.48
N VAL A 98 4.15 -8.70 3.94
CA VAL A 98 4.14 -8.46 2.50
C VAL A 98 5.36 -7.70 2.05
N THR A 99 5.73 -7.91 0.79
CA THR A 99 6.70 -7.08 0.08
C THR A 99 5.94 -6.33 -1.01
N ILE A 100 6.07 -5.01 -1.01
CA ILE A 100 5.37 -4.15 -1.95
C ILE A 100 6.40 -3.35 -2.73
N ARG A 101 6.24 -3.34 -4.05
CA ARG A 101 7.03 -2.53 -4.96
C ARG A 101 6.16 -1.38 -5.42
N GLY A 102 6.67 -0.17 -5.34
CA GLY A 102 5.93 1.01 -5.77
C GLY A 102 6.83 2.21 -5.95
N LYS A 103 6.26 3.26 -6.53
CA LYS A 103 6.96 4.52 -6.73
C LYS A 103 6.80 5.40 -5.50
N CYS A 104 7.90 5.82 -4.91
CA CYS A 104 7.87 6.69 -3.74
C CYS A 104 7.44 8.10 -4.14
N VAL A 105 6.27 8.52 -3.67
CA VAL A 105 5.77 9.88 -3.88
C VAL A 105 6.45 10.86 -2.94
N GLY A 106 6.73 10.44 -1.71
CA GLY A 106 7.43 11.25 -0.73
C GLY A 106 6.82 11.17 0.65
N PHE A 107 7.26 12.08 1.50
CA PHE A 107 6.82 12.21 2.88
C PHE A 107 6.14 13.57 3.06
N GLU A 108 4.83 13.56 3.28
CA GLU A 108 4.05 14.77 3.53
C GLU A 108 2.96 14.50 4.56
N HIS A 109 2.72 15.47 5.42
CA HIS A 109 1.64 15.41 6.41
C HIS A 109 1.66 14.14 7.29
N GLY A 110 2.86 13.69 7.65
CA GLY A 110 3.03 12.49 8.45
C GLY A 110 2.80 11.18 7.70
N GLU A 111 2.79 11.21 6.37
CA GLU A 111 2.59 10.01 5.55
C GLU A 111 3.71 9.81 4.56
N ILE A 112 4.20 8.58 4.46
CA ILE A 112 5.02 8.13 3.34
C ILE A 112 4.06 7.40 2.39
N VAL A 113 4.05 7.83 1.13
CA VAL A 113 3.13 7.30 0.11
C VAL A 113 3.90 6.63 -1.01
N LEU A 114 3.52 5.40 -1.33
CA LEU A 114 3.95 4.70 -2.54
C LEU A 114 2.76 4.61 -3.49
N SER A 115 2.97 4.90 -4.78
CA SER A 115 1.94 4.80 -5.81
C SER A 115 2.28 3.73 -6.83
N GLY A 116 1.28 3.30 -7.62
CA GLY A 116 1.46 2.29 -8.63
C GLY A 116 1.99 0.98 -8.06
N CYS A 117 1.50 0.62 -6.88
CA CYS A 117 2.04 -0.50 -6.13
C CYS A 117 1.71 -1.86 -6.73
N GLU A 118 2.64 -2.79 -6.59
CA GLU A 118 2.47 -4.19 -6.91
C GLU A 118 2.86 -5.04 -5.70
N LEU A 119 2.06 -6.07 -5.47
CA LEU A 119 2.33 -7.00 -4.40
C LEU A 119 3.36 -8.02 -4.88
N ARG A 120 4.42 -8.20 -4.10
CA ARG A 120 5.46 -9.22 -4.35
C ARG A 120 5.38 -10.27 -3.25
N ARG A 121 5.24 -11.50 -3.65
CA ARG A 121 5.14 -12.63 -2.71
C ARG A 121 6.33 -13.54 -2.80
#